data_71aa2c6ebae97800930d5250f7217769
#
_entry.id   71aa2c6ebae97800930d5250f7217769
#
_cell.length_a   1.000
_cell.length_b   1.000
_cell.length_c   1.000
_cell.angle_alpha   90.00
_cell.angle_beta   90.00
_cell.angle_gamma   90.00
#
_symmetry.space_group_name_H-M   'P 1'
#
loop_
_entity.id
_entity.type
_entity.pdbx_description
1 polymer ?
#
loop_
_entity_poly.entity_id
_entity_poly.type
_entity_poly.pdbx_seq_one_letter_code
_entity_poly.pdbx_strand_id
1 'polypeptide(L)'
;MTSSPPALTRIRIGSAPDSWGVWFPDDPQQTPWRRFLDEVAGAGYEWIELGPYGYLPTDPARLAEETASRGLRVSAGTVFTGLHHGPAVWEETWEHVSRIAALTQAMGAAHLVVIPSFWRDDKTGKVLEDRTLTPDQWRELASQTERLGREVRDRYGLRIVVHPHADTHIDTPENVARFLDATDPGLVSLCLDTGHYAYCGGDSVQAVETFGERIGYLHLKQVDPRILAEVVAQELPFGPAVGRGVMCEPPSGVPALEPVLAAAQRLGVDLFAIVEQDMYPCPPDRPLPIARRTRAYLRSCGAR
;
A
#
# COMPACT_ATOMS: atom_id res chain seq x y z
N MET A 1 4.72 -6.09 36.03
CA MET A 1 4.15 -4.80 35.57
C MET A 1 4.69 -4.56 34.17
N THR A 2 3.94 -4.89 33.16
CA THR A 2 4.30 -4.58 31.76
C THR A 2 4.06 -3.08 31.57
N SER A 3 5.14 -2.32 31.41
CA SER A 3 5.03 -0.90 31.05
C SER A 3 4.29 -0.79 29.72
N SER A 4 3.31 0.11 29.66
CA SER A 4 2.66 0.42 28.37
C SER A 4 3.71 0.85 27.36
N PRO A 5 3.60 0.42 26.10
CA PRO A 5 4.53 0.85 25.06
C PRO A 5 4.52 2.38 24.89
N PRO A 6 5.63 2.99 24.50
CA PRO A 6 5.68 4.43 24.27
C PRO A 6 4.70 4.84 23.17
N ALA A 7 4.09 6.02 23.32
CA ALA A 7 3.15 6.50 22.30
C ALA A 7 3.85 6.77 20.97
N LEU A 8 3.25 6.31 19.88
CA LEU A 8 3.69 6.59 18.51
C LEU A 8 3.20 7.99 18.11
N THR A 9 4.04 9.01 18.31
CA THR A 9 3.63 10.42 18.15
C THR A 9 3.78 10.94 16.72
N ARG A 10 4.56 10.24 15.89
CA ARG A 10 4.87 10.62 14.50
C ARG A 10 4.25 9.69 13.47
N ILE A 11 3.51 8.67 13.90
CA ILE A 11 2.87 7.71 13.00
C ILE A 11 1.36 7.91 13.03
N ARG A 12 0.79 8.25 11.88
CA ARG A 12 -0.66 8.41 11.67
C ARG A 12 -1.23 7.14 11.11
N ILE A 13 -2.18 6.55 11.83
CA ILE A 13 -2.80 5.28 11.44
C ILE A 13 -4.02 5.54 10.56
N GLY A 14 -4.07 4.85 9.44
CA GLY A 14 -5.21 4.83 8.53
C GLY A 14 -5.57 3.41 8.08
N SER A 15 -6.49 3.31 7.13
CA SER A 15 -6.81 2.06 6.43
C SER A 15 -7.18 2.34 4.97
N ALA A 16 -7.23 1.27 4.16
CA ALA A 16 -7.48 1.36 2.72
C ALA A 16 -8.66 0.46 2.31
N PRO A 17 -9.29 0.73 1.14
CA PRO A 17 -10.44 -0.03 0.65
C PRO A 17 -10.21 -1.53 0.43
N ASP A 18 -8.98 -1.97 0.18
CA ASP A 18 -8.60 -3.39 0.05
C ASP A 18 -8.94 -4.21 1.30
N SER A 19 -8.86 -3.58 2.49
CA SER A 19 -9.31 -4.16 3.76
C SER A 19 -10.83 -4.34 3.84
N TRP A 20 -11.59 -3.84 2.88
CA TRP A 20 -13.02 -4.05 2.66
C TRP A 20 -13.32 -4.86 1.40
N GLY A 21 -12.32 -5.56 0.88
CA GLY A 21 -12.46 -6.40 -0.31
C GLY A 21 -12.59 -5.60 -1.62
N VAL A 22 -12.00 -4.43 -1.69
CA VAL A 22 -12.09 -3.54 -2.86
C VAL A 22 -10.80 -3.56 -3.64
N TRP A 23 -10.84 -4.16 -4.85
CA TRP A 23 -9.71 -4.24 -5.77
C TRP A 23 -9.95 -3.51 -7.09
N PHE A 24 -11.22 -3.19 -7.39
CA PHE A 24 -11.62 -2.61 -8.67
C PHE A 24 -12.43 -1.32 -8.46
N PRO A 25 -12.43 -0.41 -9.42
CA PRO A 25 -13.24 0.81 -9.31
C PRO A 25 -14.74 0.54 -9.28
N ASP A 26 -15.21 -0.50 -9.98
CA ASP A 26 -16.61 -0.88 -10.04
C ASP A 26 -16.73 -2.41 -10.16
N ASP A 27 -17.15 -3.04 -9.07
CA ASP A 27 -17.39 -4.49 -9.02
C ASP A 27 -18.52 -4.77 -8.01
N PRO A 28 -19.61 -5.46 -8.40
CA PRO A 28 -20.75 -5.74 -7.51
C PRO A 28 -20.43 -6.68 -6.35
N GLN A 29 -19.29 -7.38 -6.36
CA GLN A 29 -18.85 -8.26 -5.28
C GLN A 29 -18.06 -7.54 -4.19
N GLN A 30 -17.84 -6.23 -4.34
CA GLN A 30 -17.11 -5.38 -3.40
C GLN A 30 -18.03 -4.66 -2.44
N THR A 31 -17.46 -4.26 -1.30
CA THR A 31 -18.16 -3.36 -0.38
C THR A 31 -18.47 -2.03 -1.06
N PRO A 32 -19.73 -1.54 -1.06
CA PRO A 32 -20.05 -0.23 -1.60
C PRO A 32 -19.30 0.90 -0.86
N TRP A 33 -18.85 1.92 -1.58
CA TRP A 33 -17.96 2.95 -1.04
C TRP A 33 -18.54 3.72 0.18
N ARG A 34 -19.85 3.96 0.23
CA ARG A 34 -20.48 4.61 1.39
C ARG A 34 -20.36 3.75 2.63
N ARG A 35 -20.59 2.43 2.49
CA ARG A 35 -20.43 1.48 3.59
C ARG A 35 -18.97 1.43 4.06
N PHE A 36 -18.01 1.42 3.14
CA PHE A 36 -16.59 1.52 3.48
C PHE A 36 -16.29 2.76 4.34
N LEU A 37 -16.74 3.96 3.90
CA LEU A 37 -16.51 5.20 4.64
C LEU A 37 -17.16 5.18 6.02
N ASP A 38 -18.40 4.67 6.14
CA ASP A 38 -19.10 4.55 7.41
C ASP A 38 -18.38 3.58 8.36
N GLU A 39 -17.96 2.44 7.85
CA GLU A 39 -17.33 1.38 8.63
C GLU A 39 -15.88 1.71 9.04
N VAL A 40 -15.08 2.33 8.17
CA VAL A 40 -13.70 2.71 8.52
C VAL A 40 -13.70 3.79 9.60
N ALA A 41 -14.59 4.79 9.51
CA ALA A 41 -14.79 5.77 10.57
C ALA A 41 -15.31 5.12 11.86
N GLY A 42 -16.31 4.23 11.75
CA GLY A 42 -16.87 3.47 12.88
C GLY A 42 -15.90 2.49 13.54
N ALA A 43 -14.82 2.10 12.86
CA ALA A 43 -13.72 1.32 13.41
C ALA A 43 -12.69 2.19 14.15
N GLY A 44 -12.78 3.52 14.03
CA GLY A 44 -11.91 4.49 14.74
C GLY A 44 -10.65 4.86 13.97
N TYR A 45 -10.68 4.77 12.64
CA TYR A 45 -9.65 5.35 11.77
C TYR A 45 -10.02 6.78 11.40
N GLU A 46 -9.01 7.63 11.22
CA GLU A 46 -9.16 9.03 10.79
C GLU A 46 -8.59 9.26 9.40
N TRP A 47 -7.75 8.35 8.91
CA TRP A 47 -7.08 8.45 7.61
C TRP A 47 -7.43 7.28 6.71
N ILE A 48 -7.60 7.58 5.41
CA ILE A 48 -7.86 6.57 4.39
C ILE A 48 -6.98 6.81 3.16
N GLU A 49 -6.71 5.75 2.42
CA GLU A 49 -6.30 5.83 1.02
C GLU A 49 -7.51 5.87 0.10
N LEU A 50 -7.34 6.43 -1.10
CA LEU A 50 -8.43 6.49 -2.09
C LEU A 50 -8.77 5.12 -2.69
N GLY A 51 -7.79 4.17 -2.70
CA GLY A 51 -7.95 2.90 -3.39
C GLY A 51 -8.07 3.07 -4.91
N PRO A 52 -8.71 2.11 -5.62
CA PRO A 52 -8.85 2.16 -7.07
C PRO A 52 -9.60 3.42 -7.52
N TYR A 53 -9.01 4.17 -8.47
CA TYR A 53 -9.62 5.40 -8.98
C TYR A 53 -11.00 5.14 -9.61
N GLY A 54 -12.03 5.79 -9.09
CA GLY A 54 -13.43 5.60 -9.48
C GLY A 54 -14.26 4.80 -8.47
N TYR A 55 -13.64 4.13 -7.51
CA TYR A 55 -14.37 3.51 -6.38
C TYR A 55 -15.00 4.56 -5.46
N LEU A 56 -14.21 5.50 -4.95
CA LEU A 56 -14.74 6.68 -4.27
C LEU A 56 -15.16 7.73 -5.30
N PRO A 57 -16.03 8.72 -4.92
CA PRO A 57 -16.37 9.82 -5.80
C PRO A 57 -15.12 10.52 -6.34
N THR A 58 -15.09 10.75 -7.67
CA THR A 58 -13.97 11.44 -8.34
C THR A 58 -14.15 12.95 -8.42
N ASP A 59 -15.35 13.46 -8.09
CA ASP A 59 -15.58 14.88 -7.88
C ASP A 59 -14.99 15.30 -6.51
N PRO A 60 -14.03 16.23 -6.47
CA PRO A 60 -13.34 16.58 -5.23
C PRO A 60 -14.25 17.20 -4.18
N ALA A 61 -15.24 18.00 -4.58
CA ALA A 61 -16.16 18.66 -3.63
C ALA A 61 -17.04 17.62 -2.93
N ARG A 62 -17.58 16.69 -3.71
CA ARG A 62 -18.39 15.58 -3.19
C ARG A 62 -17.56 14.66 -2.28
N LEU A 63 -16.35 14.30 -2.69
CA LEU A 63 -15.48 13.45 -1.88
C LEU A 63 -15.10 14.13 -0.55
N ALA A 64 -14.81 15.44 -0.60
CA ALA A 64 -14.51 16.23 0.60
C ALA A 64 -15.71 16.27 1.57
N GLU A 65 -16.94 16.45 1.07
CA GLU A 65 -18.15 16.41 1.89
C GLU A 65 -18.34 15.03 2.54
N GLU A 66 -18.21 13.94 1.76
CA GLU A 66 -18.43 12.57 2.23
C GLU A 66 -17.37 12.14 3.26
N THR A 67 -16.11 12.56 3.10
CA THR A 67 -15.06 12.27 4.07
C THR A 67 -15.16 13.15 5.30
N ALA A 68 -15.37 14.47 5.15
CA ALA A 68 -15.47 15.40 6.25
C ALA A 68 -16.65 15.12 7.19
N SER A 69 -17.82 14.73 6.63
CA SER A 69 -19.01 14.37 7.41
C SER A 69 -18.77 13.17 8.35
N ARG A 70 -17.73 12.37 8.09
CA ARG A 70 -17.32 11.21 8.90
C ARG A 70 -16.03 11.44 9.69
N GLY A 71 -15.44 12.62 9.66
CA GLY A 71 -14.17 12.94 10.30
C GLY A 71 -12.96 12.27 9.64
N LEU A 72 -13.10 11.83 8.39
CA LEU A 72 -12.04 11.17 7.63
C LEU A 72 -11.21 12.17 6.83
N ARG A 73 -9.94 11.85 6.63
CA ARG A 73 -8.98 12.57 5.80
C ARG A 73 -8.29 11.59 4.85
N VAL A 74 -7.85 12.10 3.70
CA VAL A 74 -7.12 11.30 2.73
C VAL A 74 -5.62 11.39 2.98
N SER A 75 -4.92 10.27 3.00
CA SER A 75 -3.47 10.17 3.17
C SER A 75 -2.74 10.08 1.84
N ALA A 76 -3.29 9.33 0.87
CA ALA A 76 -2.69 9.10 -0.45
C ALA A 76 -3.74 8.69 -1.49
N GLY A 77 -3.38 8.88 -2.77
CA GLY A 77 -3.95 8.16 -3.89
C GLY A 77 -3.08 6.97 -4.28
N THR A 78 -3.61 6.01 -5.04
CA THR A 78 -2.91 4.80 -5.45
C THR A 78 -2.98 4.59 -6.95
N VAL A 79 -1.86 4.21 -7.57
CA VAL A 79 -1.77 3.98 -9.03
C VAL A 79 -0.87 2.80 -9.36
N PHE A 80 -1.28 1.98 -10.33
CA PHE A 80 -0.45 0.94 -10.95
C PHE A 80 0.25 1.48 -12.19
N THR A 81 1.53 1.10 -12.41
CA THR A 81 2.33 1.62 -13.53
C THR A 81 3.24 0.55 -14.14
N GLY A 82 3.37 0.54 -15.46
CA GLY A 82 4.30 -0.32 -16.21
C GLY A 82 5.58 0.42 -16.64
N LEU A 83 6.20 1.22 -15.78
CA LEU A 83 7.30 2.14 -16.12
C LEU A 83 8.57 1.46 -16.66
N HIS A 84 8.75 0.16 -16.39
CA HIS A 84 9.85 -0.63 -16.97
C HIS A 84 9.74 -0.81 -18.50
N HIS A 85 8.57 -0.54 -19.10
CA HIS A 85 8.40 -0.49 -20.55
C HIS A 85 8.95 0.80 -21.19
N GLY A 86 9.48 1.71 -20.38
CA GLY A 86 10.15 2.92 -20.83
C GLY A 86 9.22 3.99 -21.38
N PRO A 87 9.72 4.86 -22.28
CA PRO A 87 8.97 6.02 -22.78
C PRO A 87 7.70 5.68 -23.55
N ALA A 88 7.57 4.45 -24.06
CA ALA A 88 6.44 4.03 -24.88
C ALA A 88 5.10 4.07 -24.12
N VAL A 89 5.12 3.83 -22.79
CA VAL A 89 3.91 3.82 -21.95
C VAL A 89 3.68 5.15 -21.24
N TRP A 90 4.54 6.15 -21.44
CA TRP A 90 4.54 7.38 -20.64
C TRP A 90 3.24 8.18 -20.77
N GLU A 91 2.76 8.43 -21.97
CA GLU A 91 1.60 9.31 -22.17
C GLU A 91 0.33 8.71 -21.54
N GLU A 92 0.10 7.41 -21.72
CA GLU A 92 -1.03 6.70 -21.09
C GLU A 92 -0.90 6.68 -19.56
N THR A 93 0.30 6.36 -19.06
CA THR A 93 0.60 6.37 -17.62
C THR A 93 0.36 7.77 -17.05
N TRP A 94 0.86 8.79 -17.71
CA TRP A 94 0.73 10.17 -17.23
C TRP A 94 -0.72 10.66 -17.24
N GLU A 95 -1.50 10.33 -18.26
CA GLU A 95 -2.94 10.66 -18.28
C GLU A 95 -3.67 10.04 -17.09
N HIS A 96 -3.36 8.79 -16.76
CA HIS A 96 -3.97 8.10 -15.61
C HIS A 96 -3.49 8.69 -14.29
N VAL A 97 -2.19 8.82 -14.11
CA VAL A 97 -1.57 9.38 -12.89
C VAL A 97 -2.06 10.80 -12.64
N SER A 98 -2.14 11.66 -13.66
CA SER A 98 -2.52 13.07 -13.48
C SER A 98 -3.94 13.23 -12.95
N ARG A 99 -4.88 12.37 -13.33
CA ARG A 99 -6.24 12.37 -12.78
C ARG A 99 -6.27 12.02 -11.29
N ILE A 100 -5.51 10.99 -10.91
CA ILE A 100 -5.41 10.55 -9.52
C ILE A 100 -4.67 11.60 -8.68
N ALA A 101 -3.56 12.13 -9.18
CA ALA A 101 -2.78 13.14 -8.49
C ALA A 101 -3.58 14.43 -8.27
N ALA A 102 -4.37 14.87 -9.26
CA ALA A 102 -5.24 16.03 -9.12
C ALA A 102 -6.29 15.83 -8.00
N LEU A 103 -6.94 14.67 -7.95
CA LEU A 103 -7.90 14.34 -6.88
C LEU A 103 -7.19 14.27 -5.53
N THR A 104 -6.03 13.60 -5.46
CA THR A 104 -5.23 13.45 -4.25
C THR A 104 -4.81 14.82 -3.68
N GLN A 105 -4.32 15.71 -4.54
CA GLN A 105 -3.98 17.10 -4.18
C GLN A 105 -5.21 17.86 -3.67
N ALA A 106 -6.33 17.78 -4.39
CA ALA A 106 -7.57 18.47 -4.02
C ALA A 106 -8.10 18.01 -2.64
N MET A 107 -7.83 16.77 -2.25
CA MET A 107 -8.16 16.24 -0.93
C MET A 107 -7.14 16.62 0.17
N GLY A 108 -6.12 17.41 -0.15
CA GLY A 108 -5.09 17.85 0.79
C GLY A 108 -4.11 16.74 1.21
N ALA A 109 -4.09 15.63 0.51
CA ALA A 109 -3.12 14.56 0.72
C ALA A 109 -1.75 14.94 0.13
N ALA A 110 -0.68 14.33 0.62
CA ALA A 110 0.69 14.66 0.23
C ALA A 110 1.41 13.51 -0.51
N HIS A 111 0.80 12.35 -0.63
CA HIS A 111 1.44 11.16 -1.17
C HIS A 111 0.67 10.54 -2.33
N LEU A 112 1.41 9.92 -3.24
CA LEU A 112 0.88 9.04 -4.27
C LEU A 112 1.60 7.69 -4.15
N VAL A 113 0.88 6.63 -3.82
CA VAL A 113 1.38 5.26 -3.78
C VAL A 113 1.46 4.75 -5.22
N VAL A 114 2.65 4.32 -5.63
CA VAL A 114 2.92 3.81 -6.98
C VAL A 114 3.27 2.34 -6.89
N ILE A 115 2.43 1.50 -7.48
CA ILE A 115 2.62 0.05 -7.53
C ILE A 115 3.10 -0.33 -8.93
N PRO A 116 4.22 -1.06 -9.08
CA PRO A 116 4.63 -1.60 -10.37
C PRO A 116 3.60 -2.59 -10.92
N SER A 117 3.50 -2.72 -12.24
CA SER A 117 2.65 -3.75 -12.86
C SER A 117 3.11 -5.16 -12.50
N PHE A 118 2.16 -6.09 -12.58
CA PHE A 118 2.40 -7.51 -12.33
C PHE A 118 3.08 -8.17 -13.53
N TRP A 119 4.05 -9.06 -13.28
CA TRP A 119 4.66 -9.90 -14.31
C TRP A 119 3.79 -11.11 -14.68
N ARG A 120 2.80 -11.45 -13.83
CA ARG A 120 1.78 -12.47 -14.11
C ARG A 120 0.40 -11.97 -13.70
N ASP A 121 -0.62 -12.49 -14.34
CA ASP A 121 -2.01 -12.22 -13.97
C ASP A 121 -2.30 -12.72 -12.55
N ASP A 122 -2.78 -11.83 -11.70
CA ASP A 122 -2.99 -12.08 -10.28
C ASP A 122 -4.04 -13.14 -9.95
N LYS A 123 -4.98 -13.39 -10.88
CA LYS A 123 -6.07 -14.36 -10.72
C LYS A 123 -5.73 -15.73 -11.29
N THR A 124 -5.19 -15.74 -12.49
CA THR A 124 -4.98 -16.97 -13.28
C THR A 124 -3.56 -17.50 -13.18
N GLY A 125 -2.60 -16.66 -12.77
CA GLY A 125 -1.16 -16.98 -12.80
C GLY A 125 -0.56 -17.01 -14.20
N LYS A 126 -1.33 -16.61 -15.23
CA LYS A 126 -0.79 -16.51 -16.60
C LYS A 126 0.36 -15.53 -16.61
N VAL A 127 1.51 -15.97 -17.08
CA VAL A 127 2.68 -15.11 -17.29
C VAL A 127 2.33 -14.06 -18.34
N LEU A 128 2.47 -12.79 -17.98
CA LEU A 128 2.25 -11.63 -18.84
C LEU A 128 3.56 -11.18 -19.49
N GLU A 129 4.65 -11.27 -18.71
CA GLU A 129 6.01 -10.92 -19.13
C GLU A 129 7.05 -11.66 -18.26
N ASP A 130 8.31 -11.57 -18.63
CA ASP A 130 9.38 -12.21 -17.87
C ASP A 130 9.47 -11.60 -16.46
N ARG A 131 9.49 -12.46 -15.44
CA ARG A 131 9.62 -12.00 -14.04
C ARG A 131 10.90 -11.18 -13.80
N THR A 132 11.98 -11.54 -14.49
CA THR A 132 13.27 -10.88 -14.34
C THR A 132 13.44 -9.81 -15.42
N LEU A 133 13.51 -8.56 -15.02
CA LEU A 133 13.80 -7.46 -15.92
C LEU A 133 15.23 -7.54 -16.46
N THR A 134 15.39 -7.24 -17.74
CA THR A 134 16.71 -7.01 -18.35
C THR A 134 17.39 -5.79 -17.74
N PRO A 135 18.73 -5.63 -17.90
CA PRO A 135 19.42 -4.43 -17.44
C PRO A 135 18.86 -3.13 -18.01
N ASP A 136 18.34 -3.16 -19.25
CA ASP A 136 17.74 -2.00 -19.91
C ASP A 136 16.40 -1.65 -19.28
N GLN A 137 15.53 -2.63 -19.04
CA GLN A 137 14.26 -2.45 -18.35
C GLN A 137 14.43 -1.94 -16.91
N TRP A 138 15.48 -2.40 -16.19
CA TRP A 138 15.81 -1.85 -14.87
C TRP A 138 16.20 -0.37 -14.95
N ARG A 139 16.98 0.04 -15.95
CA ARG A 139 17.32 1.46 -16.16
C ARG A 139 16.08 2.28 -16.49
N GLU A 140 15.20 1.76 -17.36
CA GLU A 140 13.95 2.43 -17.69
C GLU A 140 13.03 2.54 -16.46
N LEU A 141 12.86 1.47 -15.69
CA LEU A 141 12.07 1.50 -14.45
C LEU A 141 12.54 2.62 -13.52
N ALA A 142 13.83 2.70 -13.22
CA ALA A 142 14.39 3.74 -12.36
C ALA A 142 14.19 5.13 -12.95
N SER A 143 14.61 5.34 -14.21
CA SER A 143 14.55 6.63 -14.92
C SER A 143 13.12 7.17 -15.07
N GLN A 144 12.17 6.31 -15.48
CA GLN A 144 10.77 6.72 -15.64
C GLN A 144 10.09 6.94 -14.28
N THR A 145 10.48 6.20 -13.24
CA THR A 145 9.97 6.46 -11.89
C THR A 145 10.48 7.80 -11.34
N GLU A 146 11.74 8.15 -11.56
CA GLU A 146 12.24 9.49 -11.20
C GLU A 146 11.56 10.61 -12.00
N ARG A 147 11.31 10.37 -13.29
CA ARG A 147 10.53 11.30 -14.13
C ARG A 147 9.14 11.50 -13.54
N LEU A 148 8.47 10.39 -13.17
CA LEU A 148 7.15 10.44 -12.53
C LEU A 148 7.20 11.23 -11.22
N GLY A 149 8.17 10.96 -10.36
CA GLY A 149 8.35 11.67 -9.09
C GLY A 149 8.53 13.18 -9.27
N ARG A 150 9.32 13.58 -10.27
CA ARG A 150 9.53 15.00 -10.63
C ARG A 150 8.24 15.64 -11.12
N GLU A 151 7.56 15.05 -12.11
CA GLU A 151 6.33 15.60 -12.68
C GLU A 151 5.21 15.71 -11.66
N VAL A 152 5.03 14.68 -10.80
CA VAL A 152 4.02 14.66 -9.73
C VAL A 152 4.33 15.72 -8.67
N ARG A 153 5.59 15.86 -8.27
CA ARG A 153 6.01 16.91 -7.33
C ARG A 153 5.80 18.31 -7.90
N ASP A 154 6.28 18.54 -9.11
CA ASP A 154 6.34 19.89 -9.68
C ASP A 154 4.94 20.40 -10.07
N ARG A 155 4.01 19.52 -10.45
CA ARG A 155 2.65 19.90 -10.86
C ARG A 155 1.62 19.84 -9.74
N TYR A 156 1.78 18.90 -8.82
CA TYR A 156 0.75 18.63 -7.79
C TYR A 156 1.27 18.80 -6.36
N GLY A 157 2.57 19.02 -6.16
CA GLY A 157 3.15 19.12 -4.83
C GLY A 157 3.13 17.81 -4.03
N LEU A 158 2.89 16.68 -4.70
CA LEU A 158 2.83 15.36 -4.08
C LEU A 158 4.19 14.67 -4.12
N ARG A 159 4.40 13.77 -3.18
CA ARG A 159 5.56 12.87 -3.13
C ARG A 159 5.12 11.46 -3.56
N ILE A 160 5.85 10.85 -4.48
CA ILE A 160 5.60 9.44 -4.79
C ILE A 160 6.26 8.52 -3.75
N VAL A 161 5.56 7.45 -3.40
CA VAL A 161 6.05 6.37 -2.56
C VAL A 161 5.83 5.06 -3.30
N VAL A 162 6.92 4.40 -3.72
CA VAL A 162 6.83 3.16 -4.49
C VAL A 162 6.58 2.01 -3.56
N HIS A 163 5.57 1.22 -3.89
CA HIS A 163 5.09 0.08 -3.11
C HIS A 163 5.51 -1.23 -3.79
N PRO A 164 6.54 -1.92 -3.30
CA PRO A 164 6.85 -3.28 -3.70
C PRO A 164 5.68 -4.21 -3.36
N HIS A 165 5.19 -4.93 -4.36
CA HIS A 165 4.03 -5.80 -4.21
C HIS A 165 4.37 -7.21 -4.73
N ALA A 166 3.81 -8.24 -4.11
CA ALA A 166 3.94 -9.62 -4.61
C ALA A 166 3.55 -9.70 -6.09
N ASP A 167 4.26 -10.55 -6.84
CA ASP A 167 4.07 -10.71 -8.29
C ASP A 167 4.43 -9.49 -9.16
N THR A 168 5.13 -8.48 -8.61
CA THR A 168 5.73 -7.38 -9.39
C THR A 168 7.24 -7.60 -9.57
N HIS A 169 7.91 -6.73 -10.36
CA HIS A 169 9.34 -6.85 -10.61
C HIS A 169 10.25 -6.39 -9.46
N ILE A 170 9.68 -5.68 -8.47
CA ILE A 170 10.39 -5.25 -7.25
C ILE A 170 9.78 -5.88 -6.00
N ASP A 171 9.53 -7.20 -6.08
CA ASP A 171 8.85 -7.97 -5.04
C ASP A 171 9.79 -8.52 -3.95
N THR A 172 11.06 -8.82 -4.27
CA THR A 172 12.01 -9.40 -3.30
C THR A 172 12.86 -8.34 -2.59
N PRO A 173 13.41 -8.62 -1.39
CA PRO A 173 14.32 -7.71 -0.69
C PRO A 173 15.49 -7.21 -1.54
N GLU A 174 16.06 -8.09 -2.37
CA GLU A 174 17.17 -7.76 -3.26
C GLU A 174 16.74 -6.80 -4.36
N ASN A 175 15.54 -7.01 -4.94
CA ASN A 175 15.00 -6.13 -5.98
C ASN A 175 14.59 -4.77 -5.39
N VAL A 176 14.07 -4.73 -4.16
CA VAL A 176 13.79 -3.48 -3.43
C VAL A 176 15.07 -2.69 -3.21
N ALA A 177 16.13 -3.34 -2.68
CA ALA A 177 17.42 -2.69 -2.48
C ALA A 177 17.98 -2.15 -3.79
N ARG A 178 18.02 -2.99 -4.84
CA ARG A 178 18.47 -2.59 -6.18
C ARG A 178 17.72 -1.39 -6.74
N PHE A 179 16.39 -1.36 -6.58
CA PHE A 179 15.56 -0.25 -7.04
C PHE A 179 15.86 1.04 -6.28
N LEU A 180 15.99 0.95 -4.96
CA LEU A 180 16.31 2.10 -4.11
C LEU A 180 17.71 2.66 -4.41
N ASP A 181 18.70 1.79 -4.63
CA ASP A 181 20.06 2.19 -5.02
C ASP A 181 20.12 2.88 -6.39
N ALA A 182 19.20 2.51 -7.29
CA ALA A 182 19.13 3.06 -8.65
C ALA A 182 18.31 4.35 -8.78
N THR A 183 17.65 4.83 -7.68
CA THR A 183 16.74 5.98 -7.73
C THR A 183 17.14 7.10 -6.77
N ASP A 184 16.91 8.35 -7.20
CA ASP A 184 17.18 9.57 -6.42
C ASP A 184 16.25 9.63 -5.18
N PRO A 185 16.80 9.66 -3.94
CA PRO A 185 16.03 9.78 -2.71
C PRO A 185 15.21 11.07 -2.59
N GLY A 186 15.60 12.12 -3.32
CA GLY A 186 14.83 13.38 -3.39
C GLY A 186 13.57 13.30 -4.24
N LEU A 187 13.42 12.26 -5.06
CA LEU A 187 12.30 12.07 -5.97
C LEU A 187 11.45 10.84 -5.63
N VAL A 188 12.08 9.78 -5.14
CA VAL A 188 11.43 8.48 -4.94
C VAL A 188 11.62 8.04 -3.49
N SER A 189 10.52 7.74 -2.80
CA SER A 189 10.53 7.14 -1.46
C SER A 189 9.91 5.74 -1.51
N LEU A 190 10.15 4.95 -0.46
CA LEU A 190 9.59 3.62 -0.28
C LEU A 190 8.27 3.69 0.50
N CYS A 191 7.23 3.06 0.00
CA CYS A 191 6.11 2.58 0.80
C CYS A 191 6.43 1.15 1.22
N LEU A 192 6.90 0.95 2.45
CA LEU A 192 7.17 -0.39 2.95
C LEU A 192 5.86 -1.06 3.38
N ASP A 193 5.38 -2.02 2.57
CA ASP A 193 4.30 -2.92 2.97
C ASP A 193 4.87 -4.11 3.72
N THR A 194 4.49 -4.24 4.97
CA THR A 194 5.04 -5.28 5.86
C THR A 194 4.60 -6.68 5.47
N GLY A 195 3.40 -6.82 4.91
CA GLY A 195 2.85 -8.11 4.47
C GLY A 195 3.44 -8.57 3.14
N HIS A 196 3.45 -7.71 2.11
CA HIS A 196 4.08 -8.06 0.84
C HIS A 196 5.57 -8.32 0.98
N TYR A 197 6.26 -7.55 1.82
CA TYR A 197 7.68 -7.77 2.08
C TYR A 197 7.93 -9.12 2.77
N ALA A 198 7.12 -9.48 3.76
CA ALA A 198 7.20 -10.80 4.41
C ALA A 198 6.77 -11.94 3.46
N TYR A 199 5.76 -11.72 2.61
CA TYR A 199 5.33 -12.67 1.58
C TYR A 199 6.48 -13.04 0.63
N CYS A 200 7.33 -12.08 0.32
CA CYS A 200 8.51 -12.26 -0.55
C CYS A 200 9.81 -12.55 0.23
N GLY A 201 9.73 -12.93 1.50
CA GLY A 201 10.85 -13.40 2.33
C GLY A 201 11.63 -12.30 3.05
N GLY A 202 11.12 -11.07 3.09
CA GLY A 202 11.78 -9.94 3.75
C GLY A 202 11.48 -9.83 5.24
N ASP A 203 12.41 -9.21 5.98
CA ASP A 203 12.24 -8.78 7.37
C ASP A 203 11.98 -7.28 7.43
N SER A 204 10.77 -6.89 7.86
CA SER A 204 10.35 -5.48 7.87
C SER A 204 11.08 -4.64 8.93
N VAL A 205 11.55 -5.22 10.04
CA VAL A 205 12.36 -4.49 11.03
C VAL A 205 13.72 -4.17 10.43
N GLN A 206 14.35 -5.17 9.82
CA GLN A 206 15.63 -4.98 9.12
C GLN A 206 15.47 -3.98 7.96
N ALA A 207 14.37 -4.03 7.21
CA ALA A 207 14.09 -3.07 6.15
C ALA A 207 14.01 -1.63 6.66
N VAL A 208 13.33 -1.39 7.80
CA VAL A 208 13.28 -0.07 8.44
C VAL A 208 14.67 0.40 8.86
N GLU A 209 15.51 -0.48 9.40
CA GLU A 209 16.87 -0.15 9.82
C GLU A 209 17.80 0.11 8.63
N THR A 210 17.61 -0.62 7.52
CA THR A 210 18.44 -0.50 6.32
C THR A 210 18.03 0.68 5.44
N PHE A 211 16.73 0.87 5.23
CA PHE A 211 16.18 1.83 4.27
C PHE A 211 15.54 3.06 4.92
N GLY A 212 15.79 3.30 6.22
CA GLY A 212 15.08 4.30 7.02
C GLY A 212 14.92 5.66 6.36
N GLU A 213 15.99 6.20 5.76
CA GLU A 213 15.95 7.50 5.07
C GLU A 213 15.10 7.49 3.78
N ARG A 214 14.84 6.30 3.22
CA ARG A 214 14.03 6.11 2.01
C ARG A 214 12.57 5.84 2.32
N ILE A 215 12.20 5.47 3.56
CA ILE A 215 10.83 5.17 3.94
C ILE A 215 10.03 6.46 4.07
N GLY A 216 9.06 6.64 3.17
CA GLY A 216 8.13 7.78 3.19
C GLY A 216 6.72 7.39 3.64
N TYR A 217 6.40 6.08 3.70
CA TYR A 217 5.06 5.58 3.95
C TYR A 217 5.11 4.11 4.37
N LEU A 218 4.10 3.64 5.10
CA LEU A 218 3.99 2.23 5.53
C LEU A 218 2.61 1.68 5.21
N HIS A 219 2.57 0.43 4.72
CA HIS A 219 1.39 -0.42 4.81
C HIS A 219 1.59 -1.46 5.89
N LEU A 220 0.62 -1.56 6.79
CA LEU A 220 0.62 -2.52 7.91
C LEU A 220 -0.24 -3.72 7.54
N LYS A 221 0.41 -4.78 7.11
CA LYS A 221 -0.20 -6.01 6.64
C LYS A 221 0.51 -7.21 7.27
N GLN A 222 -0.19 -8.31 7.47
CA GLN A 222 0.40 -9.55 7.97
C GLN A 222 0.05 -10.73 7.08
N VAL A 223 0.95 -11.72 7.02
CA VAL A 223 0.71 -13.00 6.34
C VAL A 223 0.65 -14.15 7.33
N ASP A 224 -0.24 -15.12 7.08
CA ASP A 224 -0.22 -16.41 7.80
C ASP A 224 0.95 -17.24 7.26
N PRO A 225 1.98 -17.55 8.08
CA PRO A 225 3.17 -18.24 7.60
C PRO A 225 2.92 -19.69 7.15
N ARG A 226 1.86 -20.34 7.64
CA ARG A 226 1.49 -21.70 7.24
C ARG A 226 0.85 -21.68 5.86
N ILE A 227 -0.10 -20.76 5.64
CA ILE A 227 -0.75 -20.59 4.33
C ILE A 227 0.29 -20.12 3.31
N LEU A 228 1.19 -19.21 3.69
CA LEU A 228 2.28 -18.76 2.81
C LEU A 228 3.17 -19.93 2.37
N ALA A 229 3.53 -20.83 3.27
CA ALA A 229 4.32 -22.02 2.91
C ALA A 229 3.59 -22.90 1.86
N GLU A 230 2.26 -23.07 1.98
CA GLU A 230 1.46 -23.80 1.00
C GLU A 230 1.38 -23.05 -0.33
N VAL A 231 1.22 -21.73 -0.31
CA VAL A 231 1.17 -20.86 -1.49
C VAL A 231 2.48 -20.95 -2.28
N VAL A 232 3.61 -20.85 -1.59
CA VAL A 232 4.95 -20.98 -2.20
C VAL A 232 5.16 -22.37 -2.79
N ALA A 233 4.82 -23.43 -2.06
CA ALA A 233 4.99 -24.80 -2.51
C ALA A 233 4.13 -25.16 -3.75
N GLN A 234 3.01 -24.45 -3.94
CA GLN A 234 2.08 -24.64 -5.07
C GLN A 234 2.24 -23.56 -6.15
N GLU A 235 3.19 -22.65 -6.01
CA GLU A 235 3.42 -21.52 -6.92
C GLU A 235 2.13 -20.73 -7.24
N LEU A 236 1.25 -20.57 -6.25
CA LEU A 236 -0.03 -19.90 -6.45
C LEU A 236 0.17 -18.42 -6.80
N PRO A 237 -0.61 -17.88 -7.74
CA PRO A 237 -0.66 -16.44 -7.96
C PRO A 237 -1.32 -15.73 -6.78
N PHE A 238 -1.08 -14.41 -6.68
CA PHE A 238 -1.47 -13.62 -5.51
C PHE A 238 -2.98 -13.66 -5.20
N GLY A 239 -3.84 -13.52 -6.20
CA GLY A 239 -5.28 -13.53 -5.98
C GLY A 239 -5.81 -14.83 -5.37
N PRO A 240 -5.52 -16.04 -5.92
CA PRO A 240 -5.81 -17.32 -5.27
C PRO A 240 -5.18 -17.47 -3.88
N ALA A 241 -3.99 -16.92 -3.64
CA ALA A 241 -3.37 -16.93 -2.31
C ALA A 241 -4.17 -16.10 -1.31
N VAL A 242 -4.65 -14.91 -1.70
CA VAL A 242 -5.57 -14.08 -0.91
C VAL A 242 -6.88 -14.82 -0.63
N GLY A 243 -7.45 -15.49 -1.64
CA GLY A 243 -8.65 -16.32 -1.48
C GLY A 243 -8.49 -17.45 -0.46
N ARG A 244 -7.26 -17.94 -0.23
CA ARG A 244 -6.93 -18.92 0.82
C ARG A 244 -6.73 -18.28 2.20
N GLY A 245 -6.69 -16.95 2.29
CA GLY A 245 -6.49 -16.23 3.54
C GLY A 245 -5.03 -16.03 3.92
N VAL A 246 -4.11 -15.97 2.94
CA VAL A 246 -2.69 -15.71 3.18
C VAL A 246 -2.48 -14.38 3.88
N MET A 247 -3.28 -13.35 3.54
CA MET A 247 -3.32 -12.09 4.27
C MET A 247 -4.25 -12.24 5.46
N CYS A 248 -3.70 -12.09 6.66
CA CYS A 248 -4.41 -12.40 7.89
C CYS A 248 -4.57 -11.19 8.81
N GLU A 249 -5.52 -11.30 9.73
CA GLU A 249 -5.81 -10.27 10.72
C GLU A 249 -4.68 -10.14 11.75
N PRO A 250 -4.13 -8.92 11.98
CA PRO A 250 -3.22 -8.68 13.09
C PRO A 250 -3.90 -8.91 14.48
N PRO A 251 -3.18 -9.51 15.43
CA PRO A 251 -1.77 -9.89 15.42
C PRO A 251 -1.49 -11.36 15.05
N SER A 252 -2.31 -11.99 14.23
CA SER A 252 -2.29 -13.45 14.02
C SER A 252 -1.18 -13.93 13.07
N GLY A 253 -0.49 -13.03 12.39
CA GLY A 253 0.50 -13.35 11.37
C GLY A 253 1.88 -12.75 11.60
N VAL A 254 2.67 -12.73 10.53
CA VAL A 254 4.00 -12.13 10.46
C VAL A 254 4.04 -11.00 9.44
N PRO A 255 4.93 -9.97 9.65
CA PRO A 255 5.74 -9.74 10.83
C PRO A 255 4.91 -9.28 12.02
N ALA A 256 5.43 -9.38 13.24
CA ALA A 256 4.84 -8.67 14.38
C ALA A 256 4.90 -7.16 14.13
N LEU A 257 3.77 -6.43 14.25
CA LEU A 257 3.72 -5.01 13.88
C LEU A 257 4.31 -4.10 14.97
N GLU A 258 4.28 -4.50 16.24
CA GLU A 258 4.82 -3.68 17.33
C GLU A 258 6.31 -3.33 17.14
N PRO A 259 7.24 -4.29 16.87
CA PRO A 259 8.65 -3.96 16.63
C PRO A 259 8.88 -3.15 15.36
N VAL A 260 8.07 -3.35 14.31
CA VAL A 260 8.15 -2.56 13.07
C VAL A 260 7.77 -1.09 13.36
N LEU A 261 6.65 -0.87 14.04
CA LEU A 261 6.20 0.47 14.43
C LEU A 261 7.20 1.15 15.38
N ALA A 262 7.79 0.41 16.31
CA ALA A 262 8.83 0.93 17.20
C ALA A 262 10.10 1.32 16.41
N ALA A 263 10.51 0.53 15.41
CA ALA A 263 11.62 0.87 14.52
C ALA A 263 11.30 2.12 13.69
N ALA A 264 10.12 2.19 13.08
CA ALA A 264 9.68 3.35 12.29
C ALA A 264 9.59 4.64 13.14
N GLN A 265 9.10 4.55 14.38
CA GLN A 265 9.08 5.70 15.30
C GLN A 265 10.50 6.25 15.59
N ARG A 266 11.53 5.40 15.61
CA ARG A 266 12.93 5.82 15.84
C ARG A 266 13.52 6.61 14.66
N LEU A 267 12.94 6.53 13.47
CA LEU A 267 13.36 7.35 12.33
C LEU A 267 13.16 8.86 12.58
N GLY A 268 12.26 9.21 13.50
CA GLY A 268 12.05 10.61 13.89
C GLY A 268 11.35 11.47 12.83
N VAL A 269 10.77 10.86 11.80
CA VAL A 269 10.00 11.50 10.73
C VAL A 269 8.51 11.20 10.87
N ASP A 270 7.67 12.09 10.32
CA ASP A 270 6.23 11.86 10.27
C ASP A 270 5.89 10.87 9.17
N LEU A 271 5.16 9.81 9.51
CA LEU A 271 4.76 8.75 8.59
C LEU A 271 3.25 8.48 8.67
N PHE A 272 2.68 8.09 7.54
CA PHE A 272 1.43 7.35 7.54
C PHE A 272 1.72 5.85 7.63
N ALA A 273 0.88 5.13 8.35
CA ALA A 273 0.88 3.68 8.42
C ALA A 273 -0.55 3.19 8.21
N ILE A 274 -0.81 2.71 7.01
CA ILE A 274 -2.15 2.32 6.55
C ILE A 274 -2.33 0.83 6.74
N VAL A 275 -3.37 0.47 7.45
CA VAL A 275 -3.74 -0.94 7.63
C VAL A 275 -4.34 -1.46 6.34
N GLU A 276 -3.77 -2.54 5.87
CA GLU A 276 -4.26 -3.28 4.71
C GLU A 276 -4.38 -4.77 5.04
N GLN A 277 -5.48 -5.35 4.64
CA GLN A 277 -5.68 -6.80 4.61
C GLN A 277 -6.42 -7.14 3.34
N ASP A 278 -5.71 -7.71 2.37
CA ASP A 278 -6.35 -8.13 1.12
C ASP A 278 -7.42 -9.19 1.39
N MET A 279 -8.64 -8.89 0.99
CA MET A 279 -9.82 -9.75 1.19
C MET A 279 -10.76 -9.65 -0.01
N TYR A 280 -10.39 -10.24 -1.14
CA TYR A 280 -11.25 -10.22 -2.32
C TYR A 280 -11.47 -11.63 -2.89
N PRO A 281 -12.73 -12.00 -3.22
CA PRO A 281 -13.99 -11.38 -2.78
C PRO A 281 -14.21 -11.56 -1.27
N CYS A 282 -14.93 -10.61 -0.65
CA CYS A 282 -15.12 -10.59 0.80
C CYS A 282 -16.60 -10.54 1.18
N PRO A 283 -17.09 -11.40 2.11
CA PRO A 283 -18.42 -11.26 2.68
C PRO A 283 -18.60 -9.89 3.35
N PRO A 284 -19.70 -9.17 3.09
CA PRO A 284 -19.88 -7.78 3.53
C PRO A 284 -19.77 -7.55 5.04
N ASP A 285 -20.06 -8.56 5.87
CA ASP A 285 -20.03 -8.40 7.33
C ASP A 285 -18.68 -8.74 7.98
N ARG A 286 -17.69 -9.15 7.16
CA ARG A 286 -16.36 -9.53 7.62
C ARG A 286 -15.44 -8.34 7.94
N PRO A 287 -15.38 -7.24 7.14
CA PRO A 287 -14.38 -6.19 7.31
C PRO A 287 -14.47 -5.43 8.63
N LEU A 288 -15.64 -4.91 8.98
CA LEU A 288 -15.80 -4.03 10.14
C LEU A 288 -15.36 -4.68 11.48
N PRO A 289 -15.73 -5.92 11.83
CA PRO A 289 -15.23 -6.57 13.04
C PRO A 289 -13.69 -6.71 13.05
N ILE A 290 -13.09 -7.06 11.92
CA ILE A 290 -11.62 -7.15 11.76
C ILE A 290 -10.99 -5.77 11.96
N ALA A 291 -11.46 -4.76 11.26
CA ALA A 291 -10.95 -3.40 11.36
C ALA A 291 -10.96 -2.86 12.79
N ARG A 292 -12.02 -3.12 13.55
CA ARG A 292 -12.13 -2.75 14.98
C ARG A 292 -11.10 -3.46 15.85
N ARG A 293 -10.91 -4.77 15.67
CA ARG A 293 -9.93 -5.53 16.46
C ARG A 293 -8.50 -5.12 16.09
N THR A 294 -8.20 -4.97 14.81
CA THR A 294 -6.89 -4.48 14.34
C THR A 294 -6.59 -3.09 14.89
N ARG A 295 -7.57 -2.16 14.85
CA ARG A 295 -7.40 -0.82 15.42
C ARG A 295 -7.16 -0.86 16.94
N ALA A 296 -7.85 -1.73 17.67
CA ALA A 296 -7.63 -1.95 19.09
C ALA A 296 -6.24 -2.52 19.39
N TYR A 297 -5.79 -3.48 18.59
CA TYR A 297 -4.43 -4.03 18.68
C TYR A 297 -3.37 -2.95 18.43
N LEU A 298 -3.52 -2.13 17.40
CA LEU A 298 -2.55 -1.06 17.11
C LEU A 298 -2.50 0.00 18.24
N ARG A 299 -3.65 0.28 18.89
CA ARG A 299 -3.64 1.11 20.10
C ARG A 299 -2.83 0.49 21.23
N SER A 300 -2.88 -0.84 21.39
CA SER A 300 -2.03 -1.52 22.38
C SER A 300 -0.54 -1.48 22.04
N CYS A 301 -0.20 -1.26 20.75
CA CYS A 301 1.18 -1.00 20.28
C CYS A 301 1.60 0.49 20.44
N GLY A 302 0.76 1.34 21.04
CA GLY A 302 1.04 2.78 21.23
C GLY A 302 0.53 3.70 20.11
N ALA A 303 -0.16 3.18 19.09
CA ALA A 303 -0.76 3.98 18.00
C ALA A 303 -2.04 4.68 18.49
N ARG A 304 -2.13 5.99 18.33
CA ARG A 304 -3.27 6.84 18.72
C ARG A 304 -4.26 7.06 17.61
#